data_01f378b5c619f830493e1e9891a8446b
#
_entry.id   01f378b5c619f830493e1e9891a8446b
#
_cell.length_a   1.000
_cell.length_b   1.000
_cell.length_c   1.000
_cell.angle_alpha   90.00
_cell.angle_beta   90.00
_cell.angle_gamma   90.00
#
_symmetry.space_group_name_H-M   'P 1'
#
loop_
_entity.id
_entity.type
_entity.pdbx_description
1 polymer ?
#
loop_
_entity_poly.entity_id
_entity_poly.type
_entity_poly.pdbx_seq_one_letter_code
_entity_poly.pdbx_strand_id
1 'polypeptide(L)'
;MLELPQMLKTLQKSTALFACIFGFVLAEPAWAADDLSPQQLLNAMTQAERQLNYQLIFVQNDNGNNHALQYRYSLKDNKKYAQMTTMDGVKRDIIQRDDMVSYFNPHIAPFTLKSQYIVDNLPPLLQADFDKLAKYYDFTALGRNRIADRMVQMVRIKPKDNFRYHYVVFIDEETHLLLRSDLLDQDGVLLDQFRVIQFATSETPLPFVESVEQLPFPPLISDKRKAGKTSNWKLSWLPQGFRQMNKTLTTDEEGNRIESRFYSDGLFTFEIFVSDGQQNEAQNGSLRHGATTIYSETMNNKEITLIGQLPIGTAKRIVQDLKF
;
A
#
# COMPACT_ATOMS: atom_id res chain seq x y z
N MET A 1 -45.48 -60.22 60.40
CA MET A 1 -46.32 -61.43 60.23
C MET A 1 -46.09 -61.87 58.82
N LEU A 2 -45.31 -62.96 58.72
CA LEU A 2 -45.43 -64.06 57.78
C LEU A 2 -45.28 -63.73 56.27
N GLU A 3 -44.56 -64.36 55.41
CA GLU A 3 -43.53 -65.46 55.45
C GLU A 3 -43.02 -65.54 54.03
N LEU A 4 -41.68 -65.84 53.90
CA LEU A 4 -41.16 -66.48 52.70
C LEU A 4 -41.65 -67.96 52.63
N PRO A 5 -41.72 -68.60 51.46
CA PRO A 5 -40.51 -69.27 51.03
C PRO A 5 -40.28 -69.48 49.50
N GLN A 6 -39.05 -69.50 49.12
CA GLN A 6 -38.26 -70.54 48.42
C GLN A 6 -38.91 -71.28 47.23
N MET A 7 -38.23 -71.33 46.11
CA MET A 7 -37.55 -72.46 45.44
C MET A 7 -37.13 -72.09 44.03
N LEU A 8 -35.93 -72.00 43.77
CA LEU A 8 -34.93 -72.92 43.22
C LEU A 8 -35.21 -73.56 41.83
N LYS A 9 -34.25 -73.31 40.94
CA LYS A 9 -33.78 -74.14 39.78
C LYS A 9 -34.52 -73.91 38.44
N THR A 10 -33.85 -73.36 37.45
CA THR A 10 -33.06 -74.22 36.51
C THR A 10 -32.20 -73.37 35.60
N LEU A 11 -31.00 -73.89 35.41
CA LEU A 11 -29.96 -73.44 34.43
C LEU A 11 -30.49 -73.60 33.01
N GLN A 12 -30.35 -72.50 32.20
CA GLN A 12 -30.17 -72.69 30.77
C GLN A 12 -29.27 -71.62 30.21
N LYS A 13 -28.18 -72.02 29.67
CA LYS A 13 -27.15 -71.25 28.97
C LYS A 13 -27.76 -70.70 27.67
N SER A 14 -27.71 -69.36 27.48
CA SER A 14 -27.86 -68.76 26.15
C SER A 14 -26.78 -67.71 26.01
N THR A 15 -25.80 -68.06 25.24
CA THR A 15 -24.71 -67.18 24.80
C THR A 15 -25.29 -66.15 23.85
N ALA A 16 -25.55 -64.92 24.31
CA ALA A 16 -25.88 -63.79 23.45
C ALA A 16 -24.59 -63.08 23.04
N LEU A 17 -24.24 -63.25 21.79
CA LEU A 17 -23.13 -62.59 21.12
C LEU A 17 -23.44 -61.12 21.00
N PHE A 18 -22.79 -60.28 21.83
CA PHE A 18 -22.89 -58.81 21.73
C PHE A 18 -21.95 -58.35 20.60
N ALA A 19 -22.50 -58.20 19.38
CA ALA A 19 -21.81 -57.59 18.27
C ALA A 19 -21.68 -56.08 18.53
N CYS A 20 -20.55 -55.60 19.02
CA CYS A 20 -20.16 -54.20 19.01
C CYS A 20 -20.05 -53.72 17.56
N ILE A 21 -21.06 -53.08 17.02
CA ILE A 21 -20.96 -52.32 15.80
C ILE A 21 -20.14 -51.05 16.14
N PHE A 22 -18.82 -51.16 15.90
CA PHE A 22 -17.93 -50.01 15.89
C PHE A 22 -18.28 -49.19 14.63
N GLY A 23 -19.14 -48.18 14.79
CA GLY A 23 -19.41 -47.21 13.74
C GLY A 23 -18.11 -46.45 13.46
N PHE A 24 -17.42 -46.83 12.39
CA PHE A 24 -16.36 -46.03 11.81
C PHE A 24 -17.03 -44.74 11.26
N VAL A 25 -17.07 -43.69 12.07
CA VAL A 25 -17.33 -42.36 11.57
C VAL A 25 -16.14 -42.02 10.66
N LEU A 26 -16.33 -42.19 9.35
CA LEU A 26 -15.46 -41.61 8.35
C LEU A 26 -15.56 -40.10 8.55
N ALA A 27 -14.66 -39.55 9.35
CA ALA A 27 -14.39 -38.12 9.33
C ALA A 27 -13.95 -37.83 7.89
N GLU A 28 -14.86 -37.29 7.09
CA GLU A 28 -14.47 -36.71 5.81
C GLU A 28 -13.38 -35.69 6.14
N PRO A 29 -12.21 -35.74 5.43
CA PRO A 29 -11.23 -34.69 5.57
C PRO A 29 -11.96 -33.40 5.19
N ALA A 30 -12.20 -32.50 6.14
CA ALA A 30 -12.56 -31.15 5.83
C ALA A 30 -11.45 -30.66 4.89
N TRP A 31 -11.80 -30.52 3.62
CA TRP A 31 -10.92 -29.89 2.65
C TRP A 31 -10.73 -28.48 3.20
N ALA A 32 -9.59 -28.23 3.82
CA ALA A 32 -9.13 -26.91 4.08
C ALA A 32 -9.12 -26.24 2.69
N ALA A 33 -10.01 -25.27 2.48
CA ALA A 33 -9.90 -24.41 1.32
C ALA A 33 -8.44 -23.97 1.30
N ASP A 34 -7.75 -24.18 0.16
CA ASP A 34 -6.34 -23.84 0.02
C ASP A 34 -6.19 -22.34 0.33
N ASP A 35 -5.88 -22.02 1.59
CA ASP A 35 -5.65 -20.65 2.01
C ASP A 35 -4.46 -20.15 1.19
N LEU A 36 -4.67 -19.07 0.41
CA LEU A 36 -3.63 -18.43 -0.38
C LEU A 36 -2.42 -18.14 0.52
N SER A 37 -1.22 -18.44 0.04
CA SER A 37 -0.01 -18.00 0.72
C SER A 37 -0.03 -16.45 0.85
N PRO A 38 0.68 -15.88 1.83
CA PRO A 38 0.71 -14.41 2.01
C PRO A 38 1.09 -13.66 0.72
N GLN A 39 2.01 -14.18 -0.07
CA GLN A 39 2.40 -13.58 -1.35
C GLN A 39 1.28 -13.70 -2.40
N GLN A 40 0.64 -14.86 -2.51
CA GLN A 40 -0.50 -15.04 -3.42
C GLN A 40 -1.67 -14.12 -3.05
N LEU A 41 -1.93 -13.93 -1.75
CA LEU A 41 -2.98 -13.03 -1.28
C LEU A 41 -2.65 -11.56 -1.63
N LEU A 42 -1.40 -11.12 -1.49
CA LEU A 42 -0.96 -9.79 -1.91
C LEU A 42 -1.05 -9.59 -3.43
N ASN A 43 -0.74 -10.62 -4.22
CA ASN A 43 -0.92 -10.58 -5.66
C ASN A 43 -2.41 -10.54 -6.04
N ALA A 44 -3.26 -11.31 -5.36
CA ALA A 44 -4.72 -11.26 -5.55
C ALA A 44 -5.28 -9.87 -5.22
N MET A 45 -4.79 -9.23 -4.16
CA MET A 45 -5.14 -7.85 -3.80
C MET A 45 -4.85 -6.88 -4.94
N THR A 46 -3.63 -6.87 -5.48
CA THR A 46 -3.28 -5.96 -6.60
C THR A 46 -4.05 -6.26 -7.87
N GLN A 47 -4.45 -7.51 -8.08
CA GLN A 47 -5.30 -7.90 -9.21
C GLN A 47 -6.74 -7.43 -9.03
N ALA A 48 -7.33 -7.60 -7.85
CA ALA A 48 -8.68 -7.15 -7.51
C ALA A 48 -8.83 -5.63 -7.72
N GLU A 49 -7.87 -4.85 -7.24
CA GLU A 49 -7.83 -3.38 -7.38
C GLU A 49 -7.85 -2.92 -8.84
N ARG A 50 -7.39 -3.75 -9.78
CA ARG A 50 -7.32 -3.41 -11.22
C ARG A 50 -8.45 -3.98 -12.05
N GLN A 51 -9.18 -4.97 -11.54
CA GLN A 51 -10.16 -5.73 -12.32
C GLN A 51 -11.61 -5.52 -11.87
N LEU A 52 -11.83 -5.23 -10.58
CA LEU A 52 -13.17 -5.03 -10.06
C LEU A 52 -13.66 -3.61 -10.37
N ASN A 53 -15.00 -3.47 -10.47
CA ASN A 53 -15.65 -2.17 -10.38
C ASN A 53 -16.05 -1.96 -8.93
N TYR A 54 -15.58 -0.90 -8.28
CA TYR A 54 -15.82 -0.70 -6.86
C TYR A 54 -15.82 0.79 -6.46
N GLN A 55 -16.43 1.04 -5.31
CA GLN A 55 -16.43 2.32 -4.63
C GLN A 55 -15.98 2.11 -3.20
N LEU A 56 -15.07 2.98 -2.72
CA LEU A 56 -14.61 3.02 -1.34
C LEU A 56 -14.94 4.38 -0.73
N ILE A 57 -15.34 4.39 0.53
CA ILE A 57 -15.23 5.56 1.41
C ILE A 57 -14.18 5.18 2.45
N PHE A 58 -13.14 5.97 2.57
CA PHE A 58 -12.04 5.68 3.47
C PHE A 58 -11.55 6.93 4.20
N VAL A 59 -10.89 6.70 5.31
CA VAL A 59 -10.18 7.72 6.08
C VAL A 59 -8.69 7.44 5.92
N GLN A 60 -7.95 8.48 5.58
CA GLN A 60 -6.50 8.51 5.65
C GLN A 60 -6.10 9.30 6.89
N ASN A 61 -5.27 8.71 7.73
CA ASN A 61 -4.65 9.38 8.85
C ASN A 61 -3.20 9.66 8.51
N ASP A 62 -2.87 10.94 8.35
CA ASP A 62 -1.51 11.40 8.17
C ASP A 62 -1.13 12.27 9.39
N ASN A 63 -0.26 11.72 10.23
CA ASN A 63 0.28 12.40 11.40
C ASN A 63 -0.81 13.03 12.32
N GLY A 64 -1.91 12.30 12.53
CA GLY A 64 -3.02 12.73 13.39
C GLY A 64 -4.10 13.54 12.68
N ASN A 65 -3.91 13.94 11.44
CA ASN A 65 -4.96 14.55 10.62
C ASN A 65 -5.74 13.47 9.88
N ASN A 66 -7.05 13.48 10.05
CA ASN A 66 -7.94 12.56 9.36
C ASN A 66 -8.61 13.26 8.17
N HIS A 67 -8.55 12.63 7.01
CA HIS A 67 -9.21 13.08 5.80
C HIS A 67 -10.16 11.99 5.30
N ALA A 68 -11.43 12.32 5.13
CA ALA A 68 -12.39 11.42 4.53
C ALA A 68 -12.41 11.61 3.01
N LEU A 69 -12.28 10.51 2.28
CA LEU A 69 -12.23 10.50 0.82
C LEU A 69 -13.16 9.41 0.26
N GLN A 70 -13.71 9.69 -0.91
CA GLN A 70 -14.38 8.69 -1.74
C GLN A 70 -13.51 8.37 -2.94
N TYR A 71 -13.31 7.08 -3.19
CA TYR A 71 -12.63 6.59 -4.39
C TYR A 71 -13.57 5.66 -5.15
N ARG A 72 -13.68 5.84 -6.45
CA ARG A 72 -14.45 5.00 -7.36
C ARG A 72 -13.56 4.54 -8.49
N TYR A 73 -13.62 3.27 -8.82
CA TYR A 73 -12.87 2.68 -9.92
C TYR A 73 -13.78 1.81 -10.79
N SER A 74 -13.61 1.90 -12.09
CA SER A 74 -14.29 1.04 -13.04
C SER A 74 -13.45 0.76 -14.27
N LEU A 75 -13.61 -0.44 -14.79
CA LEU A 75 -13.10 -0.86 -16.08
C LEU A 75 -14.27 -0.90 -17.09
N LYS A 76 -14.16 -0.15 -18.21
CA LYS A 76 -15.13 -0.15 -19.29
C LYS A 76 -14.38 -0.20 -20.62
N ASP A 77 -14.71 -1.16 -21.50
CA ASP A 77 -14.07 -1.34 -22.79
C ASP A 77 -12.53 -1.39 -22.72
N ASN A 78 -12.01 -2.09 -21.70
CA ASN A 78 -10.58 -2.19 -21.37
C ASN A 78 -9.89 -0.84 -21.05
N LYS A 79 -10.66 0.22 -20.76
CA LYS A 79 -10.16 1.52 -20.28
C LYS A 79 -10.45 1.69 -18.80
N LYS A 80 -9.49 2.28 -18.11
CA LYS A 80 -9.58 2.56 -16.67
C LYS A 80 -10.24 3.91 -16.42
N TYR A 81 -11.20 3.91 -15.54
CA TYR A 81 -11.85 5.12 -15.03
C TYR A 81 -11.75 5.13 -13.51
N ALA A 82 -11.22 6.20 -12.96
CA ALA A 82 -11.25 6.38 -11.52
C ALA A 82 -11.59 7.82 -11.16
N GLN A 83 -12.18 7.99 -9.99
CA GLN A 83 -12.41 9.31 -9.41
C GLN A 83 -12.14 9.26 -7.92
N MET A 84 -11.38 10.21 -7.44
CA MET A 84 -11.18 10.48 -6.02
C MET A 84 -11.72 11.86 -5.69
N THR A 85 -12.55 11.92 -4.65
CA THR A 85 -13.19 13.15 -4.18
C THR A 85 -12.97 13.31 -2.68
N THR A 86 -12.55 14.50 -2.23
CA THR A 86 -12.55 14.82 -0.79
C THR A 86 -13.98 14.93 -0.28
N MET A 87 -14.28 14.38 0.88
CA MET A 87 -15.62 14.39 1.50
C MET A 87 -15.74 15.45 2.59
N ASP A 88 -14.64 16.02 3.01
CA ASP A 88 -14.56 17.10 3.99
C ASP A 88 -13.68 18.25 3.48
N GLY A 89 -13.88 19.44 4.05
CA GLY A 89 -13.14 20.65 3.69
C GLY A 89 -13.39 21.12 2.26
N VAL A 90 -12.34 21.59 1.60
CA VAL A 90 -12.41 22.08 0.22
C VAL A 90 -12.56 20.92 -0.76
N LYS A 91 -13.62 20.95 -1.56
CA LYS A 91 -13.85 19.91 -2.57
C LYS A 91 -12.73 19.87 -3.59
N ARG A 92 -12.09 18.70 -3.72
CA ARG A 92 -11.09 18.39 -4.74
C ARG A 92 -11.52 17.11 -5.44
N ASP A 93 -11.42 17.12 -6.76
CA ASP A 93 -11.64 15.92 -7.57
C ASP A 93 -10.36 15.59 -8.36
N ILE A 94 -9.98 14.31 -8.33
CA ILE A 94 -8.92 13.77 -9.17
C ILE A 94 -9.59 12.70 -10.04
N ILE A 95 -9.48 12.84 -11.35
CA ILE A 95 -10.20 12.00 -12.31
C ILE A 95 -9.19 11.33 -13.24
N GLN A 96 -9.22 10.00 -13.26
CA GLN A 96 -8.45 9.20 -14.20
C GLN A 96 -9.31 8.75 -15.36
N ARG A 97 -8.77 8.89 -16.56
CA ARG A 97 -9.28 8.30 -17.81
C ARG A 97 -8.10 7.64 -18.52
N ASP A 98 -8.03 6.32 -18.41
CA ASP A 98 -6.95 5.46 -18.90
C ASP A 98 -5.57 5.91 -18.37
N ASP A 99 -4.67 6.43 -19.20
CA ASP A 99 -3.33 6.90 -18.82
C ASP A 99 -3.24 8.41 -18.54
N MET A 100 -4.39 9.07 -18.33
CA MET A 100 -4.50 10.51 -18.10
C MET A 100 -5.19 10.77 -16.76
N VAL A 101 -4.54 11.51 -15.87
CA VAL A 101 -5.07 11.91 -14.56
C VAL A 101 -5.23 13.42 -14.51
N SER A 102 -6.46 13.88 -14.32
CA SER A 102 -6.85 15.30 -14.28
C SER A 102 -7.15 15.74 -12.85
N TYR A 103 -6.63 16.89 -12.47
CA TYR A 103 -6.74 17.46 -11.13
C TYR A 103 -7.62 18.71 -11.16
N PHE A 104 -8.63 18.72 -10.30
CA PHE A 104 -9.56 19.82 -10.12
C PHE A 104 -9.50 20.29 -8.66
N ASN A 105 -8.95 21.49 -8.46
CA ASN A 105 -8.82 22.12 -7.17
C ASN A 105 -9.25 23.59 -7.29
N PRO A 106 -10.14 24.13 -6.43
CA PRO A 106 -10.61 25.50 -6.53
C PRO A 106 -9.52 26.58 -6.45
N HIS A 107 -8.36 26.25 -5.88
CA HIS A 107 -7.26 27.20 -5.66
C HIS A 107 -6.22 27.25 -6.78
N ILE A 108 -6.28 26.32 -7.74
CA ILE A 108 -5.34 26.24 -8.86
C ILE A 108 -6.08 25.94 -10.15
N ALA A 109 -5.55 26.42 -11.27
CA ALA A 109 -6.12 26.06 -12.58
C ALA A 109 -6.09 24.54 -12.78
N PRO A 110 -7.17 23.93 -13.28
CA PRO A 110 -7.19 22.49 -13.55
C PRO A 110 -6.11 22.09 -14.54
N PHE A 111 -5.50 20.92 -14.31
CA PHE A 111 -4.45 20.38 -15.18
C PHE A 111 -4.54 18.86 -15.29
N THR A 112 -3.87 18.30 -16.28
CA THR A 112 -3.78 16.84 -16.52
C THR A 112 -2.32 16.41 -16.53
N LEU A 113 -2.05 15.24 -15.94
CA LEU A 113 -0.77 14.54 -16.01
C LEU A 113 -0.94 13.20 -16.73
N LYS A 114 0.11 12.74 -17.38
CA LYS A 114 0.16 11.37 -17.88
C LYS A 114 0.55 10.43 -16.72
N SER A 115 -0.37 9.56 -16.31
CA SER A 115 -0.17 8.59 -15.24
C SER A 115 -1.08 7.38 -15.42
N GLN A 116 -0.59 6.20 -15.06
CA GLN A 116 -1.34 4.94 -15.16
C GLN A 116 -2.35 4.75 -14.03
N TYR A 117 -2.29 5.55 -12.96
CA TYR A 117 -3.16 5.49 -11.79
C TYR A 117 -3.08 6.78 -10.98
N ILE A 118 -4.09 7.00 -10.14
CA ILE A 118 -4.09 8.07 -9.13
C ILE A 118 -3.15 7.64 -8.01
N VAL A 119 -2.12 8.43 -7.74
CA VAL A 119 -1.13 8.17 -6.67
C VAL A 119 -1.51 8.85 -5.35
N ASP A 120 -2.33 9.88 -5.41
CA ASP A 120 -2.69 10.71 -4.27
C ASP A 120 -3.57 9.91 -3.30
N ASN A 121 -3.24 9.98 -2.02
CA ASN A 121 -4.04 9.41 -0.92
C ASN A 121 -4.34 7.90 -1.02
N LEU A 122 -3.72 7.18 -1.95
CA LEU A 122 -3.80 5.73 -2.06
C LEU A 122 -2.48 5.07 -1.64
N PRO A 123 -2.53 3.95 -0.93
CA PRO A 123 -1.31 3.23 -0.56
C PRO A 123 -0.54 2.75 -1.80
N PRO A 124 0.79 2.95 -1.88
CA PRO A 124 1.61 2.46 -3.00
C PRO A 124 1.56 0.93 -3.16
N LEU A 125 1.15 0.22 -2.13
CA LEU A 125 0.88 -1.23 -2.11
C LEU A 125 -0.04 -1.68 -3.26
N LEU A 126 -1.02 -0.87 -3.65
CA LEU A 126 -2.00 -1.21 -4.68
C LEU A 126 -1.38 -1.38 -6.07
N GLN A 127 -0.19 -0.83 -6.28
CA GLN A 127 0.55 -0.90 -7.54
C GLN A 127 1.82 -1.73 -7.45
N ALA A 128 2.10 -2.33 -6.28
CA ALA A 128 3.31 -3.08 -6.04
C ALA A 128 3.36 -4.40 -6.82
N ASP A 129 4.56 -4.85 -7.16
CA ASP A 129 4.88 -6.15 -7.74
C ASP A 129 5.47 -7.04 -6.65
N PHE A 130 4.62 -7.81 -5.97
CA PHE A 130 5.04 -8.62 -4.82
C PHE A 130 5.95 -9.78 -5.21
N ASP A 131 5.95 -10.24 -6.46
CA ASP A 131 6.90 -11.24 -6.93
C ASP A 131 8.32 -10.68 -6.99
N LYS A 132 8.48 -9.42 -7.39
CA LYS A 132 9.77 -8.73 -7.34
C LYS A 132 10.17 -8.36 -5.91
N LEU A 133 9.20 -7.93 -5.10
CA LEU A 133 9.44 -7.52 -3.71
C LEU A 133 9.83 -8.69 -2.80
N ALA A 134 9.42 -9.93 -3.08
CA ALA A 134 9.77 -11.13 -2.31
C ALA A 134 11.29 -11.35 -2.13
N LYS A 135 12.11 -10.76 -3.00
CA LYS A 135 13.57 -10.79 -2.87
C LYS A 135 14.07 -9.97 -1.68
N TYR A 136 13.35 -8.91 -1.31
CA TYR A 136 13.77 -7.90 -0.33
C TYR A 136 12.85 -7.82 0.89
N TYR A 137 11.68 -8.46 0.83
CA TYR A 137 10.65 -8.45 1.87
C TYR A 137 10.22 -9.86 2.22
N ASP A 138 9.86 -10.04 3.49
CA ASP A 138 9.16 -11.22 4.00
C ASP A 138 7.67 -10.90 4.15
N PHE A 139 6.83 -11.86 3.73
CA PHE A 139 5.38 -11.77 3.85
C PHE A 139 4.91 -12.81 4.86
N THR A 140 4.24 -12.35 5.91
CA THR A 140 3.81 -13.23 7.02
C THR A 140 2.33 -13.05 7.28
N ALA A 141 1.56 -14.14 7.28
CA ALA A 141 0.18 -14.14 7.71
C ALA A 141 0.10 -13.85 9.22
N LEU A 142 -0.80 -12.94 9.60
CA LEU A 142 -1.05 -12.56 10.99
C LEU A 142 -2.40 -13.04 11.52
N GLY A 143 -3.17 -13.80 10.71
CA GLY A 143 -4.50 -14.28 11.03
C GLY A 143 -5.59 -13.37 10.46
N ARG A 144 -6.78 -13.44 11.08
CA ARG A 144 -8.01 -12.78 10.60
C ARG A 144 -8.42 -11.63 11.49
N ASN A 145 -9.15 -10.68 10.92
CA ASN A 145 -9.76 -9.54 11.63
C ASN A 145 -11.06 -9.14 10.93
N ARG A 146 -11.71 -8.07 11.41
CA ARG A 146 -12.92 -7.51 10.80
C ARG A 146 -12.76 -6.02 10.56
N ILE A 147 -12.94 -5.59 9.31
CA ILE A 147 -12.88 -4.19 8.87
C ILE A 147 -14.11 -3.89 8.02
N ALA A 148 -14.80 -2.76 8.27
CA ALA A 148 -15.99 -2.34 7.52
C ALA A 148 -17.05 -3.46 7.40
N ASP A 149 -17.29 -4.20 8.48
CA ASP A 149 -18.20 -5.35 8.57
C ASP A 149 -17.82 -6.57 7.74
N ARG A 150 -16.56 -6.66 7.28
CA ARG A 150 -16.02 -7.74 6.45
C ARG A 150 -14.92 -8.52 7.16
N MET A 151 -14.85 -9.82 6.93
CA MET A 151 -13.73 -10.63 7.34
C MET A 151 -12.54 -10.35 6.44
N VAL A 152 -11.39 -10.13 7.06
CA VAL A 152 -10.13 -9.81 6.37
C VAL A 152 -9.02 -10.73 6.83
N GLN A 153 -8.12 -11.07 5.92
CA GLN A 153 -6.84 -11.68 6.23
C GLN A 153 -5.78 -10.60 6.41
N MET A 154 -4.96 -10.75 7.44
CA MET A 154 -3.89 -9.81 7.73
C MET A 154 -2.55 -10.34 7.25
N VAL A 155 -1.80 -9.52 6.54
CA VAL A 155 -0.43 -9.84 6.10
C VAL A 155 0.53 -8.73 6.54
N ARG A 156 1.65 -9.14 7.15
CA ARG A 156 2.78 -8.25 7.40
C ARG A 156 3.73 -8.30 6.21
N ILE A 157 4.13 -7.13 5.74
CA ILE A 157 5.15 -6.94 4.70
C ILE A 157 6.35 -6.29 5.40
N LYS A 158 7.37 -7.09 5.72
CA LYS A 158 8.54 -6.65 6.48
C LYS A 158 9.79 -6.69 5.59
N PRO A 159 10.58 -5.59 5.49
CA PRO A 159 11.85 -5.64 4.80
C PRO A 159 12.82 -6.61 5.51
N LYS A 160 13.65 -7.31 4.72
CA LYS A 160 14.71 -8.22 5.21
C LYS A 160 15.88 -7.47 5.82
N ASP A 161 15.93 -6.17 5.66
CA ASP A 161 16.89 -5.26 6.27
C ASP A 161 16.21 -4.30 7.27
N ASN A 162 17.00 -3.45 7.94
CA ASN A 162 16.51 -2.46 8.91
C ASN A 162 16.53 -1.03 8.34
N PHE A 163 16.45 -0.87 7.03
CA PHE A 163 16.58 0.44 6.37
C PHE A 163 15.26 1.02 5.88
N ARG A 164 14.14 0.31 6.12
CA ARG A 164 12.80 0.66 5.64
C ARG A 164 11.77 0.49 6.73
N TYR A 165 10.62 1.10 6.52
CA TYR A 165 9.41 0.86 7.29
C TYR A 165 8.76 -0.48 6.90
N HIS A 166 7.71 -0.89 7.59
CA HIS A 166 6.96 -2.10 7.27
C HIS A 166 5.46 -1.83 7.26
N TYR A 167 4.73 -2.66 6.52
CA TYR A 167 3.28 -2.59 6.44
C TYR A 167 2.60 -3.76 7.16
N VAL A 168 1.41 -3.48 7.70
CA VAL A 168 0.39 -4.49 7.98
C VAL A 168 -0.82 -4.15 7.12
N VAL A 169 -1.23 -5.10 6.28
CA VAL A 169 -2.35 -4.94 5.36
C VAL A 169 -3.49 -5.87 5.74
N PHE A 170 -4.72 -5.42 5.48
CA PHE A 170 -5.96 -6.10 5.81
C PHE A 170 -6.76 -6.25 4.51
N ILE A 171 -6.84 -7.47 4.02
CA ILE A 171 -7.36 -7.82 2.69
C ILE A 171 -8.68 -8.56 2.86
N ASP A 172 -9.74 -8.11 2.21
CA ASP A 172 -11.07 -8.73 2.25
C ASP A 172 -11.02 -10.18 1.74
N GLU A 173 -11.63 -11.12 2.45
CA GLU A 173 -11.57 -12.55 2.11
C GLU A 173 -12.35 -12.89 0.83
N GLU A 174 -13.38 -12.14 0.49
CA GLU A 174 -14.23 -12.43 -0.67
C GLU A 174 -13.76 -11.71 -1.93
N THR A 175 -13.47 -10.41 -1.82
CA THR A 175 -13.14 -9.57 -2.98
C THR A 175 -11.65 -9.39 -3.19
N HIS A 176 -10.84 -9.69 -2.20
CA HIS A 176 -9.40 -9.38 -2.10
C HIS A 176 -9.06 -7.89 -2.16
N LEU A 177 -10.04 -6.98 -2.01
CA LEU A 177 -9.77 -5.56 -1.92
C LEU A 177 -9.02 -5.20 -0.62
N LEU A 178 -8.14 -4.23 -0.70
CA LEU A 178 -7.46 -3.68 0.48
C LEU A 178 -8.45 -2.85 1.29
N LEU A 179 -8.74 -3.26 2.53
CA LEU A 179 -9.64 -2.51 3.42
C LEU A 179 -8.91 -1.69 4.48
N ARG A 180 -7.65 -2.00 4.76
CA ARG A 180 -6.80 -1.19 5.64
C ARG A 180 -5.33 -1.47 5.36
N SER A 181 -4.50 -0.45 5.46
CA SER A 181 -3.05 -0.59 5.57
C SER A 181 -2.51 0.32 6.66
N ASP A 182 -1.65 -0.24 7.50
CA ASP A 182 -0.91 0.47 8.54
C ASP A 182 0.56 0.48 8.13
N LEU A 183 1.13 1.66 7.97
CA LEU A 183 2.57 1.85 7.81
C LEU A 183 3.18 2.09 9.18
N LEU A 184 4.12 1.27 9.55
CA LEU A 184 4.74 1.25 10.88
C LEU A 184 6.24 1.49 10.78
N ASP A 185 6.80 2.20 11.75
CA ASP A 185 8.26 2.30 11.88
C ASP A 185 8.84 1.01 12.48
N GLN A 186 10.16 1.00 12.70
CA GLN A 186 10.89 -0.17 13.20
C GLN A 186 10.47 -0.56 14.62
N ASP A 187 9.97 0.40 15.42
CA ASP A 187 9.51 0.21 16.79
C ASP A 187 8.01 -0.13 16.85
N GLY A 188 7.34 -0.19 15.70
CA GLY A 188 5.90 -0.49 15.58
C GLY A 188 5.01 0.73 15.79
N VAL A 189 5.55 1.93 15.75
CA VAL A 189 4.77 3.17 15.82
C VAL A 189 4.08 3.43 14.49
N LEU A 190 2.78 3.73 14.55
CA LEU A 190 1.98 4.04 13.36
C LEU A 190 2.41 5.38 12.76
N LEU A 191 2.78 5.36 11.47
CA LEU A 191 3.22 6.54 10.71
C LEU A 191 2.14 7.04 9.77
N ASP A 192 1.40 6.12 9.15
CA ASP A 192 0.32 6.40 8.20
C ASP A 192 -0.70 5.27 8.23
N GLN A 193 -1.97 5.60 8.03
CA GLN A 193 -3.04 4.63 7.99
C GLN A 193 -4.05 4.98 6.89
N PHE A 194 -4.28 4.03 5.99
CA PHE A 194 -5.44 3.97 5.11
C PHE A 194 -6.47 3.03 5.71
N ARG A 195 -7.75 3.45 5.84
CA ARG A 195 -8.80 2.60 6.40
C ARG A 195 -10.14 2.83 5.71
N VAL A 196 -10.65 1.81 5.06
CA VAL A 196 -11.99 1.80 4.47
C VAL A 196 -13.03 1.72 5.59
N ILE A 197 -14.06 2.55 5.49
CA ILE A 197 -15.21 2.57 6.38
C ILE A 197 -16.48 2.03 5.69
N GLN A 198 -16.53 2.15 4.36
CA GLN A 198 -17.60 1.60 3.54
C GLN A 198 -17.08 1.27 2.16
N PHE A 199 -17.54 0.16 1.57
CA PHE A 199 -17.28 -0.15 0.17
C PHE A 199 -18.45 -0.87 -0.47
N ALA A 200 -18.47 -0.84 -1.79
CA ALA A 200 -19.38 -1.62 -2.62
C ALA A 200 -18.66 -2.03 -3.90
N THR A 201 -18.98 -3.21 -4.41
CA THR A 201 -18.53 -3.73 -5.70
C THR A 201 -19.70 -3.79 -6.67
N SER A 202 -19.40 -3.80 -7.97
CA SER A 202 -20.40 -3.94 -9.04
C SER A 202 -19.87 -4.85 -10.14
N GLU A 203 -20.75 -5.65 -10.73
CA GLU A 203 -20.41 -6.46 -11.92
C GLU A 203 -20.32 -5.61 -13.20
N THR A 204 -20.99 -4.46 -13.21
CA THR A 204 -20.98 -3.52 -14.34
C THR A 204 -20.25 -2.23 -13.98
N PRO A 205 -19.77 -1.46 -14.99
CA PRO A 205 -19.16 -0.16 -14.74
C PRO A 205 -20.07 0.76 -13.94
N LEU A 206 -19.50 1.51 -12.99
CA LEU A 206 -20.23 2.42 -12.12
C LEU A 206 -20.76 3.63 -12.92
N PRO A 207 -21.92 4.20 -12.54
CA PRO A 207 -22.56 5.31 -13.30
C PRO A 207 -21.69 6.57 -13.48
N PHE A 208 -20.71 6.80 -12.59
CA PHE A 208 -19.81 7.96 -12.70
C PHE A 208 -18.99 7.95 -14.00
N VAL A 209 -18.79 6.79 -14.62
CA VAL A 209 -18.00 6.65 -15.86
C VAL A 209 -18.59 7.50 -16.98
N GLU A 210 -19.92 7.49 -17.17
CA GLU A 210 -20.59 8.27 -18.21
C GLU A 210 -20.34 9.77 -18.02
N SER A 211 -20.38 10.25 -16.78
CA SER A 211 -20.10 11.66 -16.47
C SER A 211 -18.64 12.02 -16.76
N VAL A 212 -17.70 11.11 -16.43
CA VAL A 212 -16.27 11.31 -16.62
C VAL A 212 -15.88 11.28 -18.10
N GLU A 213 -16.52 10.44 -18.89
CA GLU A 213 -16.28 10.35 -20.34
C GLU A 213 -16.58 11.66 -21.07
N GLN A 214 -17.61 12.40 -20.60
CA GLN A 214 -18.08 13.64 -21.21
C GLN A 214 -17.28 14.88 -20.77
N LEU A 215 -16.48 14.79 -19.71
CA LEU A 215 -15.70 15.92 -19.21
C LEU A 215 -14.57 16.30 -20.20
N PRO A 216 -14.35 17.57 -20.53
CA PRO A 216 -13.19 17.99 -21.27
C PRO A 216 -11.90 17.73 -20.47
N PHE A 217 -10.81 17.39 -21.16
CA PHE A 217 -9.51 17.30 -20.53
C PHE A 217 -8.97 18.70 -20.22
N PRO A 218 -8.59 18.98 -18.97
CA PRO A 218 -7.75 20.13 -18.69
C PRO A 218 -6.40 20.06 -19.43
N PRO A 219 -5.67 21.20 -19.55
CA PRO A 219 -4.38 21.22 -20.21
C PRO A 219 -3.43 20.14 -19.70
N LEU A 220 -2.79 19.43 -20.63
CA LEU A 220 -1.75 18.44 -20.29
C LEU A 220 -0.46 19.17 -19.90
N ILE A 221 -0.02 18.97 -18.67
CA ILE A 221 1.30 19.40 -18.23
C ILE A 221 2.30 18.33 -18.69
N SER A 222 3.10 18.67 -19.69
CA SER A 222 4.23 17.83 -20.08
C SER A 222 5.45 18.22 -19.25
N ASP A 223 6.13 17.20 -18.73
CA ASP A 223 7.42 17.42 -18.07
C ASP A 223 8.46 17.90 -19.11
N LYS A 224 8.62 19.22 -19.22
CA LYS A 224 9.62 19.85 -20.08
C LYS A 224 11.01 19.91 -19.42
N ARG A 225 11.21 19.19 -18.30
CA ARG A 225 12.51 19.18 -17.63
C ARG A 225 13.58 18.70 -18.62
N LYS A 226 14.49 19.58 -18.99
CA LYS A 226 15.57 19.28 -19.94
C LYS A 226 16.57 18.35 -19.26
N ALA A 227 16.93 17.24 -19.90
CA ALA A 227 18.12 16.50 -19.56
C ALA A 227 19.35 17.38 -19.83
N GLY A 228 19.80 18.14 -18.82
CA GLY A 228 21.03 18.92 -18.88
C GLY A 228 22.25 18.04 -18.56
N LYS A 229 23.46 18.60 -18.76
CA LYS A 229 24.68 17.98 -18.23
C LYS A 229 24.59 17.93 -16.71
N THR A 230 24.43 16.73 -16.18
CA THR A 230 24.32 16.46 -14.75
C THR A 230 25.69 16.31 -14.13
N SER A 231 25.81 16.60 -12.84
CA SER A 231 27.05 16.39 -12.09
C SER A 231 27.36 14.90 -11.92
N ASN A 232 28.64 14.59 -11.66
CA ASN A 232 29.12 13.20 -11.61
C ASN A 232 28.98 12.55 -10.23
N TRP A 233 28.13 13.07 -9.34
CA TRP A 233 27.99 12.44 -8.04
C TRP A 233 27.39 11.03 -8.13
N LYS A 234 27.77 10.17 -7.20
CA LYS A 234 27.33 8.77 -7.13
C LYS A 234 26.99 8.41 -5.69
N LEU A 235 25.99 7.56 -5.52
CA LEU A 235 25.75 6.90 -4.25
C LEU A 235 26.65 5.65 -4.18
N SER A 236 27.43 5.54 -3.11
CA SER A 236 28.27 4.37 -2.85
C SER A 236 27.47 3.25 -2.23
N TRP A 237 26.35 3.58 -1.57
CA TRP A 237 25.48 2.63 -0.89
C TRP A 237 24.02 2.99 -1.08
N LEU A 238 23.19 1.97 -1.21
CA LEU A 238 21.73 2.00 -1.21
C LEU A 238 21.21 0.75 -0.49
N PRO A 239 20.07 0.81 0.20
CA PRO A 239 19.39 -0.39 0.65
C PRO A 239 19.08 -1.30 -0.55
N GLN A 240 19.12 -2.62 -0.33
CA GLN A 240 18.90 -3.57 -1.42
C GLN A 240 17.54 -3.37 -2.08
N GLY A 241 17.49 -3.43 -3.42
CA GLY A 241 16.28 -3.27 -4.20
C GLY A 241 16.03 -1.86 -4.72
N PHE A 242 16.56 -0.82 -4.06
CA PHE A 242 16.43 0.54 -4.57
C PHE A 242 17.22 0.73 -5.87
N ARG A 243 16.57 1.39 -6.82
CA ARG A 243 17.16 1.73 -8.13
C ARG A 243 16.79 3.16 -8.48
N GLN A 244 17.70 3.83 -9.17
CA GLN A 244 17.40 5.14 -9.76
C GLN A 244 16.37 4.96 -10.88
N MET A 245 15.23 5.65 -10.75
CA MET A 245 14.13 5.62 -11.70
C MET A 245 14.16 6.82 -12.64
N ASN A 246 14.56 7.97 -12.13
CA ASN A 246 14.59 9.20 -12.89
C ASN A 246 15.74 10.11 -12.43
N LYS A 247 16.11 11.05 -13.30
CA LYS A 247 17.12 12.08 -13.06
C LYS A 247 16.69 13.34 -13.79
N THR A 248 16.63 14.45 -13.07
CA THR A 248 16.23 15.74 -13.63
C THR A 248 17.24 16.84 -13.27
N LEU A 249 17.27 17.87 -14.08
CA LEU A 249 18.00 19.08 -13.82
C LEU A 249 17.05 20.26 -14.00
N THR A 250 16.89 21.03 -12.93
CA THR A 250 16.10 22.24 -12.92
C THR A 250 16.96 23.44 -12.54
N THR A 251 16.38 24.62 -12.67
CA THR A 251 17.00 25.88 -12.20
C THR A 251 15.95 26.54 -11.32
N ASP A 252 16.34 27.00 -10.13
CA ASP A 252 15.47 27.79 -9.26
C ASP A 252 15.26 29.22 -9.79
N GLU A 253 14.48 30.02 -9.05
CA GLU A 253 14.18 31.40 -9.42
C GLU A 253 15.43 32.29 -9.40
N GLU A 254 16.46 31.92 -8.64
CA GLU A 254 17.73 32.65 -8.50
C GLU A 254 18.77 32.23 -9.56
N GLY A 255 18.45 31.23 -10.40
CA GLY A 255 19.34 30.72 -11.44
C GLY A 255 20.27 29.58 -10.98
N ASN A 256 20.15 29.10 -9.72
CA ASN A 256 20.96 28.00 -9.22
C ASN A 256 20.49 26.68 -9.83
N ARG A 257 21.45 25.82 -10.15
CA ARG A 257 21.16 24.51 -10.72
C ARG A 257 20.85 23.52 -9.61
N ILE A 258 19.69 22.85 -9.72
CA ILE A 258 19.26 21.77 -8.83
C ILE A 258 19.19 20.48 -9.64
N GLU A 259 20.02 19.52 -9.30
CA GLU A 259 19.93 18.17 -9.84
C GLU A 259 19.14 17.30 -8.87
N SER A 260 18.10 16.61 -9.37
CA SER A 260 17.38 15.64 -8.57
C SER A 260 17.46 14.24 -9.16
N ARG A 261 17.49 13.24 -8.28
CA ARG A 261 17.42 11.81 -8.65
C ARG A 261 16.40 11.11 -7.79
N PHE A 262 15.46 10.48 -8.46
CA PHE A 262 14.39 9.73 -7.84
C PHE A 262 14.73 8.24 -7.80
N TYR A 263 14.53 7.62 -6.63
CA TYR A 263 14.82 6.22 -6.36
C TYR A 263 13.58 5.50 -5.85
N SER A 264 13.43 4.22 -6.24
CA SER A 264 12.38 3.35 -5.75
C SER A 264 12.86 1.90 -5.66
N ASP A 265 12.31 1.16 -4.69
CA ASP A 265 12.43 -0.31 -4.62
C ASP A 265 11.14 -1.02 -5.11
N GLY A 266 10.14 -0.23 -5.52
CA GLY A 266 8.82 -0.69 -5.94
C GLY A 266 7.74 -0.56 -4.86
N LEU A 267 8.10 -0.25 -3.61
CA LEU A 267 7.19 0.01 -2.50
C LEU A 267 7.46 1.36 -1.83
N PHE A 268 8.72 1.66 -1.55
CA PHE A 268 9.16 2.94 -0.99
C PHE A 268 9.92 3.76 -2.02
N THR A 269 9.89 5.07 -1.82
CA THR A 269 10.53 6.03 -2.71
C THR A 269 11.26 7.10 -1.93
N PHE A 270 12.30 7.66 -2.53
CA PHE A 270 12.93 8.89 -2.09
C PHE A 270 13.56 9.65 -3.26
N GLU A 271 13.72 10.95 -3.09
CA GLU A 271 14.41 11.80 -4.05
C GLU A 271 15.55 12.55 -3.37
N ILE A 272 16.68 12.66 -4.06
CA ILE A 272 17.84 13.42 -3.61
C ILE A 272 17.98 14.63 -4.52
N PHE A 273 18.02 15.79 -3.90
CA PHE A 273 18.30 17.08 -4.53
C PHE A 273 19.71 17.50 -4.19
N VAL A 274 20.47 17.94 -5.20
CA VAL A 274 21.82 18.47 -5.04
C VAL A 274 21.89 19.80 -5.75
N SER A 275 22.20 20.85 -4.99
CA SER A 275 22.40 22.22 -5.50
C SER A 275 23.78 22.74 -5.11
N ASP A 276 24.21 23.81 -5.77
CA ASP A 276 25.40 24.56 -5.36
C ASP A 276 25.07 25.25 -4.03
N GLY A 277 25.89 25.00 -3.00
CA GLY A 277 25.71 25.61 -1.68
C GLY A 277 25.94 27.11 -1.74
N GLN A 278 24.97 27.89 -1.29
CA GLN A 278 25.20 29.29 -0.95
C GLN A 278 25.92 29.32 0.41
N GLN A 279 26.81 30.32 0.62
CA GLN A 279 27.57 30.47 1.87
C GLN A 279 26.71 30.85 3.10
N ASN A 280 25.41 30.90 2.96
CA ASN A 280 24.49 31.11 4.07
C ASN A 280 24.33 29.80 4.82
N GLU A 281 24.48 29.84 6.14
CA GLU A 281 24.41 28.74 7.10
C GLU A 281 23.39 27.65 6.69
N ALA A 282 23.86 26.65 5.93
CA ALA A 282 23.05 25.52 5.57
C ALA A 282 22.64 24.80 6.86
N GLN A 283 21.37 24.79 7.15
CA GLN A 283 20.85 24.10 8.31
C GLN A 283 20.94 22.60 8.07
N ASN A 284 22.07 22.02 8.52
CA ASN A 284 22.15 20.57 8.63
C ASN A 284 21.05 20.10 9.60
N GLY A 285 20.20 19.22 9.15
CA GLY A 285 19.09 18.80 10.00
C GLY A 285 18.24 17.68 9.41
N SER A 286 17.37 17.17 10.25
CA SER A 286 16.36 16.21 9.85
C SER A 286 15.00 16.60 10.41
N LEU A 287 13.97 16.42 9.58
CA LEU A 287 12.58 16.55 9.96
C LEU A 287 11.84 15.29 9.51
N ARG A 288 10.96 14.77 10.35
CA ARG A 288 10.02 13.71 9.97
C ARG A 288 8.60 14.21 10.16
N HIS A 289 7.79 14.03 9.13
CA HIS A 289 6.35 14.25 9.17
C HIS A 289 5.65 12.96 8.68
N GLY A 290 4.97 12.26 9.60
CA GLY A 290 4.42 10.92 9.32
C GLY A 290 5.52 9.96 8.86
N ALA A 291 5.34 9.39 7.67
CA ALA A 291 6.31 8.50 7.03
C ALA A 291 7.41 9.23 6.26
N THR A 292 7.23 10.52 5.97
CA THR A 292 8.17 11.29 5.15
C THR A 292 9.30 11.88 6.01
N THR A 293 10.51 11.55 5.63
CA THR A 293 11.74 12.14 6.18
C THR A 293 12.29 13.18 5.20
N ILE A 294 12.65 14.34 5.72
CA ILE A 294 13.48 15.33 5.05
C ILE A 294 14.81 15.37 5.80
N TYR A 295 15.90 15.13 5.09
CA TYR A 295 17.25 15.17 5.63
C TYR A 295 18.13 16.07 4.77
N SER A 296 18.72 17.10 5.34
CA SER A 296 19.62 18.04 4.64
C SER A 296 21.00 18.09 5.28
N GLU A 297 22.04 18.09 4.44
CA GLU A 297 23.43 18.20 4.86
C GLU A 297 24.24 18.93 3.77
N THR A 298 25.19 19.75 4.21
CA THR A 298 26.14 20.42 3.30
C THR A 298 27.45 19.64 3.26
N MET A 299 27.84 19.20 2.05
CA MET A 299 29.08 18.47 1.81
C MET A 299 29.77 19.00 0.54
N ASN A 300 31.10 19.24 0.61
CA ASN A 300 31.90 19.69 -0.55
C ASN A 300 31.29 20.95 -1.24
N ASN A 301 30.84 21.89 -0.47
CA ASN A 301 30.20 23.12 -0.96
C ASN A 301 28.94 22.89 -1.82
N LYS A 302 28.26 21.75 -1.57
CA LYS A 302 26.96 21.39 -2.12
C LYS A 302 25.95 21.23 -1.00
N GLU A 303 24.76 21.71 -1.24
CA GLU A 303 23.59 21.40 -0.40
C GLU A 303 22.92 20.14 -0.93
N ILE A 304 22.71 19.17 -0.05
CA ILE A 304 22.11 17.89 -0.36
C ILE A 304 20.86 17.73 0.49
N THR A 305 19.72 17.56 -0.14
CA THR A 305 18.45 17.28 0.56
C THR A 305 17.88 15.96 0.05
N LEU A 306 17.62 15.03 0.97
CA LEU A 306 16.86 13.81 0.70
C LEU A 306 15.45 13.96 1.25
N ILE A 307 14.44 13.66 0.42
CA ILE A 307 13.03 13.63 0.80
C ILE A 307 12.47 12.25 0.43
N GLY A 308 11.87 11.55 1.38
CA GLY A 308 11.29 10.24 1.08
C GLY A 308 10.74 9.49 2.27
N GLN A 309 10.10 8.36 1.98
CA GLN A 309 9.52 7.47 2.99
C GLN A 309 10.57 6.49 3.53
N LEU A 310 11.50 7.02 4.32
CA LEU A 310 12.61 6.26 4.91
C LEU A 310 12.84 6.68 6.36
N PRO A 311 13.35 5.77 7.22
CA PRO A 311 13.86 6.15 8.55
C PRO A 311 14.96 7.21 8.43
N ILE A 312 15.00 8.16 9.38
CA ILE A 312 16.00 9.24 9.40
C ILE A 312 17.44 8.70 9.34
N GLY A 313 17.74 7.61 10.07
CA GLY A 313 19.07 6.99 10.03
C GLY A 313 19.47 6.45 8.67
N THR A 314 18.48 5.94 7.90
CA THR A 314 18.70 5.49 6.52
C THR A 314 18.95 6.68 5.58
N ALA A 315 18.14 7.73 5.68
CA ALA A 315 18.30 8.95 4.90
C ALA A 315 19.69 9.59 5.13
N LYS A 316 20.09 9.71 6.39
CA LYS A 316 21.41 10.19 6.77
C LYS A 316 22.53 9.36 6.15
N ARG A 317 22.47 8.03 6.27
CA ARG A 317 23.49 7.15 5.69
C ARG A 317 23.58 7.30 4.17
N ILE A 318 22.45 7.35 3.45
CA ILE A 318 22.42 7.53 2.00
C ILE A 318 23.14 8.83 1.60
N VAL A 319 22.86 9.94 2.30
CA VAL A 319 23.48 11.24 2.00
C VAL A 319 24.98 11.22 2.31
N GLN A 320 25.39 10.65 3.44
CA GLN A 320 26.80 10.58 3.84
C GLN A 320 27.66 9.66 2.96
N ASP A 321 27.04 8.68 2.30
CA ASP A 321 27.71 7.80 1.32
C ASP A 321 27.74 8.38 -0.11
N LEU A 322 27.27 9.63 -0.30
CA LEU A 322 27.34 10.33 -1.58
C LEU A 322 28.77 10.78 -1.88
N LYS A 323 29.23 10.56 -3.12
CA LYS A 323 30.57 10.95 -3.61
C LYS A 323 30.44 11.84 -4.83
N PHE A 324 31.21 12.92 -4.85
CA PHE A 324 31.31 13.88 -5.93
C PHE A 324 32.49 13.56 -6.84
#